data_6704c5d50db61ef67b87b514d14dee4c
#
_entry.id   6704c5d50db61ef67b87b514d14dee4c
#
_cell.length_a   1.000
_cell.length_b   1.000
_cell.length_c   1.000
_cell.angle_alpha   90.00
_cell.angle_beta   90.00
_cell.angle_gamma   90.00
#
_symmetry.space_group_name_H-M   'P 1'
#
loop_
_entity.id
_entity.type
_entity.pdbx_description
1 polymer ?
#
loop_
_entity_poly.entity_id
_entity_poly.type
_entity_poly.pdbx_seq_one_letter_code
_entity_poly.pdbx_strand_id
1 'polypeptide(L)'
;MAVLVSGGMGYIGSHTTVELLNAGYDVVIADDLSNSKELVKDRIREITGKDVKFYNVDLTNVEKTEEIFRDNKIDSVIHFAAFKAVGESVEKPLEYYYNNLTSALVVLKAMKKYGCRNFVFSSSATVYGDAKVVPITEDSPLSTTNPYGSTKLMIEDMLRDIAKAEKQLNIAILRYFNPVGAHKSGIIGEDPNGIPNNLMPYITKVAIGELKQLRVFGNDYPTHDGTGVRDYIHVVDLAVGHVKALEKLATNPGLVTYNLGTGNGYSVLDVVKAFSEASGREIPYEIAPRRAGDIATCYADPKKANKELGWKAERGIKEMCEDSWRWQSNNPKGYN
;
A
#
# COMPACT_ATOMS: atom_id res chain seq x y z
N MET A 1 1.08 19.45 13.34
CA MET A 1 0.34 19.29 12.07
C MET A 1 -0.40 17.97 12.16
N ALA A 2 -1.74 18.03 12.05
CA ALA A 2 -2.56 16.83 12.18
C ALA A 2 -2.81 16.19 10.80
N VAL A 3 -2.56 14.89 10.71
CA VAL A 3 -2.72 14.08 9.50
C VAL A 3 -3.84 13.07 9.70
N LEU A 4 -4.85 13.10 8.83
CA LEU A 4 -5.84 12.04 8.75
C LEU A 4 -5.28 10.88 7.90
N VAL A 5 -5.18 9.70 8.49
CA VAL A 5 -4.81 8.46 7.80
C VAL A 5 -6.06 7.63 7.60
N SER A 6 -6.64 7.66 6.40
CA SER A 6 -7.78 6.83 6.05
C SER A 6 -7.32 5.42 5.69
N GLY A 7 -7.95 4.38 6.25
CA GLY A 7 -7.45 3.02 6.17
C GLY A 7 -6.21 2.80 7.06
N GLY A 8 -6.10 3.56 8.15
CA GLY A 8 -4.92 3.61 9.01
C GLY A 8 -4.71 2.38 9.91
N MET A 9 -5.72 1.52 10.04
CA MET A 9 -5.60 0.22 10.73
C MET A 9 -5.14 -0.90 9.80
N GLY A 10 -5.15 -0.68 8.48
CA GLY A 10 -4.65 -1.63 7.49
C GLY A 10 -3.13 -1.77 7.50
N TYR A 11 -2.61 -2.69 6.71
CA TYR A 11 -1.19 -3.04 6.63
C TYR A 11 -0.28 -1.81 6.37
N ILE A 12 -0.47 -1.12 5.24
CA ILE A 12 0.36 0.05 4.89
C ILE A 12 0.03 1.23 5.80
N GLY A 13 -1.26 1.43 6.12
CA GLY A 13 -1.73 2.54 6.96
C GLY A 13 -1.14 2.52 8.36
N SER A 14 -1.08 1.35 9.02
CA SER A 14 -0.51 1.20 10.36
C SER A 14 0.99 1.51 10.41
N HIS A 15 1.76 0.99 9.43
CA HIS A 15 3.19 1.31 9.32
C HIS A 15 3.43 2.79 9.03
N THR A 16 2.60 3.39 8.15
CA THR A 16 2.67 4.84 7.88
C THR A 16 2.31 5.66 9.11
N THR A 17 1.34 5.22 9.89
CA THR A 17 0.98 5.87 11.16
C THR A 17 2.16 5.86 12.15
N VAL A 18 2.87 4.74 12.27
CA VAL A 18 4.07 4.64 13.11
C VAL A 18 5.13 5.65 12.66
N GLU A 19 5.44 5.70 11.35
CA GLU A 19 6.46 6.61 10.82
C GLU A 19 6.05 8.10 10.95
N LEU A 20 4.76 8.44 10.79
CA LEU A 20 4.25 9.79 11.04
C LEU A 20 4.41 10.20 12.50
N LEU A 21 4.04 9.33 13.43
CA LEU A 21 4.19 9.58 14.87
C LEU A 21 5.67 9.75 15.24
N ASN A 22 6.57 8.93 14.70
CA ASN A 22 8.01 9.04 14.90
C ASN A 22 8.56 10.36 14.34
N ALA A 23 8.02 10.83 13.21
CA ALA A 23 8.37 12.12 12.61
C ALA A 23 7.72 13.33 13.31
N GLY A 24 6.93 13.13 14.38
CA GLY A 24 6.36 14.19 15.20
C GLY A 24 5.03 14.77 14.71
N TYR A 25 4.34 14.08 13.80
CA TYR A 25 2.99 14.45 13.39
C TYR A 25 1.95 13.99 14.43
N ASP A 26 0.86 14.75 14.55
CA ASP A 26 -0.36 14.28 15.20
C ASP A 26 -1.16 13.45 14.20
N VAL A 27 -1.64 12.28 14.59
CA VAL A 27 -2.35 11.39 13.68
C VAL A 27 -3.78 11.13 14.16
N VAL A 28 -4.70 11.21 13.21
CA VAL A 28 -6.09 10.76 13.34
C VAL A 28 -6.29 9.61 12.36
N ILE A 29 -6.84 8.51 12.82
CA ILE A 29 -7.12 7.34 11.98
C ILE A 29 -8.62 7.24 11.72
N ALA A 30 -9.00 6.97 10.47
CA ALA A 30 -10.34 6.56 10.08
C ALA A 30 -10.27 5.21 9.33
N ASP A 31 -11.01 4.21 9.81
CA ASP A 31 -11.02 2.86 9.25
C ASP A 31 -12.34 2.19 9.61
N ASP A 32 -12.92 1.39 8.74
CA ASP A 32 -14.18 0.67 8.98
C ASP A 32 -13.97 -0.75 9.55
N LEU A 33 -12.71 -1.14 9.72
CA LEU A 33 -12.28 -2.46 10.19
C LEU A 33 -12.74 -3.63 9.30
N SER A 34 -13.15 -3.37 8.06
CA SER A 34 -13.59 -4.43 7.13
C SER A 34 -12.46 -5.41 6.76
N ASN A 35 -11.20 -4.95 6.74
CA ASN A 35 -10.02 -5.76 6.49
C ASN A 35 -8.85 -5.41 7.42
N SER A 36 -9.15 -5.03 8.64
CA SER A 36 -8.21 -4.66 9.69
C SER A 36 -8.74 -5.04 11.07
N LYS A 37 -7.97 -4.81 12.13
CA LYS A 37 -8.37 -5.13 13.51
C LYS A 37 -8.11 -3.92 14.41
N GLU A 38 -9.00 -3.69 15.39
CA GLU A 38 -8.87 -2.58 16.35
C GLU A 38 -7.59 -2.70 17.20
N LEU A 39 -7.12 -3.92 17.46
CA LEU A 39 -5.87 -4.20 18.20
C LEU A 39 -4.65 -3.49 17.57
N VAL A 40 -4.67 -3.18 16.28
CA VAL A 40 -3.60 -2.44 15.59
C VAL A 40 -3.32 -1.10 16.26
N LYS A 41 -4.33 -0.41 16.78
CA LYS A 41 -4.17 0.84 17.52
C LYS A 41 -3.27 0.65 18.76
N ASP A 42 -3.52 -0.40 19.54
CA ASP A 42 -2.71 -0.69 20.72
C ASP A 42 -1.27 -1.06 20.34
N ARG A 43 -1.09 -1.77 19.23
CA ARG A 43 0.25 -2.08 18.70
C ARG A 43 1.01 -0.83 18.25
N ILE A 44 0.33 0.12 17.60
CA ILE A 44 0.93 1.42 17.27
C ILE A 44 1.38 2.15 18.54
N ARG A 45 0.54 2.18 19.58
CA ARG A 45 0.90 2.77 20.88
C ARG A 45 2.09 2.06 21.53
N GLU A 46 2.13 0.73 21.49
CA GLU A 46 3.23 -0.07 22.03
C GLU A 46 4.57 0.28 21.36
N ILE A 47 4.57 0.49 20.02
CA ILE A 47 5.76 0.85 19.26
C ILE A 47 6.21 2.28 19.52
N THR A 48 5.26 3.22 19.55
CA THR A 48 5.56 4.66 19.48
C THR A 48 5.48 5.38 20.82
N GLY A 49 4.85 4.76 21.83
CA GLY A 49 4.50 5.39 23.10
C GLY A 49 3.42 6.47 22.97
N LYS A 50 2.77 6.60 21.82
CA LYS A 50 1.79 7.66 21.53
C LYS A 50 0.41 7.09 21.23
N ASP A 51 -0.62 7.72 21.78
CA ASP A 51 -2.02 7.43 21.45
C ASP A 51 -2.44 8.13 20.14
N VAL A 52 -3.33 7.48 19.40
CA VAL A 52 -3.97 8.06 18.21
C VAL A 52 -5.48 8.15 18.40
N LYS A 53 -6.08 9.20 17.88
CA LYS A 53 -7.54 9.26 17.76
C LYS A 53 -7.97 8.29 16.66
N PHE A 54 -8.96 7.48 16.95
CA PHE A 54 -9.51 6.52 16.02
C PHE A 54 -11.01 6.70 15.83
N TYR A 55 -11.43 6.73 14.58
CA TYR A 55 -12.83 6.75 14.18
C TYR A 55 -13.13 5.47 13.40
N ASN A 56 -14.00 4.62 13.94
CA ASN A 56 -14.55 3.48 13.24
C ASN A 56 -15.66 3.96 12.30
N VAL A 57 -15.31 4.15 11.02
CA VAL A 57 -16.20 4.80 10.04
C VAL A 57 -15.95 4.30 8.63
N ASP A 58 -17.05 4.01 7.93
CA ASP A 58 -17.07 3.88 6.47
C ASP A 58 -16.98 5.29 5.85
N LEU A 59 -15.89 5.56 5.13
CA LEU A 59 -15.63 6.87 4.52
C LEU A 59 -16.53 7.18 3.31
N THR A 60 -17.37 6.25 2.89
CA THR A 60 -18.47 6.55 1.93
C THR A 60 -19.64 7.30 2.61
N ASN A 61 -19.69 7.28 3.95
CA ASN A 61 -20.68 8.02 4.72
C ASN A 61 -20.24 9.50 4.88
N VAL A 62 -20.96 10.37 4.19
CA VAL A 62 -20.65 11.82 4.12
C VAL A 62 -20.67 12.47 5.52
N GLU A 63 -21.73 12.23 6.29
CA GLU A 63 -21.93 12.89 7.60
C GLU A 63 -20.85 12.49 8.59
N LYS A 64 -20.59 11.20 8.74
CA LYS A 64 -19.56 10.68 9.65
C LYS A 64 -18.14 11.08 9.22
N THR A 65 -17.88 11.15 7.92
CA THR A 65 -16.58 11.65 7.42
C THR A 65 -16.41 13.13 7.74
N GLU A 66 -17.45 13.95 7.56
CA GLU A 66 -17.41 15.37 7.92
C GLU A 66 -17.22 15.59 9.42
N GLU A 67 -17.75 14.73 10.30
CA GLU A 67 -17.51 14.78 11.75
C GLU A 67 -16.03 14.74 12.09
N ILE A 68 -15.24 13.91 11.41
CA ILE A 68 -13.79 13.82 11.64
C ILE A 68 -13.12 15.17 11.41
N PHE A 69 -13.45 15.86 10.31
CA PHE A 69 -12.90 17.18 10.01
C PHE A 69 -13.43 18.30 10.90
N ARG A 70 -14.66 18.19 11.34
CA ARG A 70 -15.26 19.14 12.30
C ARG A 70 -14.60 19.06 13.67
N ASP A 71 -14.36 17.83 14.14
CA ASP A 71 -13.86 17.58 15.49
C ASP A 71 -12.33 17.65 15.59
N ASN A 72 -11.64 17.72 14.45
CA ASN A 72 -10.18 17.79 14.37
C ASN A 72 -9.76 18.81 13.30
N LYS A 73 -8.79 19.65 13.64
CA LYS A 73 -8.14 20.50 12.64
C LYS A 73 -7.18 19.67 11.81
N ILE A 74 -7.69 19.09 10.73
CA ILE A 74 -6.89 18.27 9.81
C ILE A 74 -6.16 19.16 8.80
N ASP A 75 -4.83 19.05 8.76
CA ASP A 75 -3.97 19.82 7.85
C ASP A 75 -3.67 19.04 6.56
N SER A 76 -3.64 17.71 6.64
CA SER A 76 -3.32 16.81 5.51
C SER A 76 -4.07 15.50 5.63
N VAL A 77 -4.30 14.85 4.48
CA VAL A 77 -4.88 13.50 4.40
C VAL A 77 -3.94 12.56 3.66
N ILE A 78 -3.74 11.36 4.19
CA ILE A 78 -3.18 10.21 3.45
C ILE A 78 -4.31 9.20 3.25
N HIS A 79 -4.66 8.93 2.00
CA HIS A 79 -5.81 8.12 1.66
C HIS A 79 -5.42 6.72 1.20
N PHE A 80 -5.54 5.75 2.12
CA PHE A 80 -5.34 4.31 1.86
C PHE A 80 -6.66 3.56 1.71
N ALA A 81 -7.74 4.04 2.33
CA ALA A 81 -9.03 3.34 2.38
C ALA A 81 -9.52 2.97 0.97
N ALA A 82 -9.48 1.68 0.66
CA ALA A 82 -9.92 1.13 -0.62
C ALA A 82 -9.97 -0.40 -0.54
N PHE A 83 -10.85 -1.04 -1.29
CA PHE A 83 -10.74 -2.45 -1.60
C PHE A 83 -9.56 -2.67 -2.55
N LYS A 84 -8.72 -3.69 -2.31
CA LYS A 84 -7.41 -3.86 -2.98
C LYS A 84 -7.19 -5.20 -3.67
N ALA A 85 -8.08 -6.17 -3.52
CA ALA A 85 -7.89 -7.52 -4.05
C ALA A 85 -8.24 -7.58 -5.55
N VAL A 86 -7.20 -7.79 -6.39
CA VAL A 86 -7.35 -7.80 -7.86
C VAL A 86 -8.37 -8.85 -8.31
N GLY A 87 -8.27 -10.10 -7.81
CA GLY A 87 -9.20 -11.18 -8.17
C GLY A 87 -10.64 -10.86 -7.78
N GLU A 88 -10.87 -10.42 -6.56
CA GLU A 88 -12.20 -10.04 -6.08
C GLU A 88 -12.80 -8.87 -6.88
N SER A 89 -11.96 -7.94 -7.35
CA SER A 89 -12.43 -6.80 -8.15
C SER A 89 -13.07 -7.24 -9.48
N VAL A 90 -12.64 -8.37 -10.03
CA VAL A 90 -13.24 -8.95 -11.25
C VAL A 90 -14.59 -9.59 -10.95
N GLU A 91 -14.74 -10.17 -9.78
CA GLU A 91 -16.01 -10.81 -9.34
C GLU A 91 -17.04 -9.79 -8.85
N LYS A 92 -16.58 -8.68 -8.21
CA LYS A 92 -17.41 -7.65 -7.58
C LYS A 92 -17.05 -6.23 -8.04
N PRO A 93 -17.07 -5.95 -9.37
CA PRO A 93 -16.60 -4.66 -9.88
C PRO A 93 -17.43 -3.47 -9.38
N LEU A 94 -18.74 -3.61 -9.22
CA LEU A 94 -19.62 -2.53 -8.77
C LEU A 94 -19.26 -2.07 -7.36
N GLU A 95 -19.01 -2.99 -6.44
CA GLU A 95 -18.62 -2.73 -5.06
C GLU A 95 -17.26 -2.00 -5.02
N TYR A 96 -16.30 -2.42 -5.88
CA TYR A 96 -15.00 -1.78 -5.99
C TYR A 96 -15.09 -0.34 -6.51
N TYR A 97 -15.85 -0.10 -7.57
CA TYR A 97 -16.07 1.25 -8.08
C TYR A 97 -16.79 2.11 -7.04
N TYR A 98 -17.87 1.61 -6.47
CA TYR A 98 -18.63 2.37 -5.49
C TYR A 98 -17.78 2.74 -4.28
N ASN A 99 -17.15 1.77 -3.63
CA ASN A 99 -16.36 2.00 -2.43
C ASN A 99 -15.17 2.93 -2.69
N ASN A 100 -14.34 2.59 -3.68
CA ASN A 100 -13.07 3.27 -3.88
C ASN A 100 -13.23 4.71 -4.39
N LEU A 101 -14.16 4.93 -5.32
CA LEU A 101 -14.41 6.26 -5.85
C LEU A 101 -15.17 7.14 -4.85
N THR A 102 -16.21 6.58 -4.20
CA THR A 102 -17.06 7.36 -3.28
C THR A 102 -16.26 7.79 -2.05
N SER A 103 -15.46 6.91 -1.44
CA SER A 103 -14.64 7.25 -0.28
C SER A 103 -13.66 8.40 -0.59
N ALA A 104 -12.98 8.34 -1.75
CA ALA A 104 -12.09 9.42 -2.18
C ALA A 104 -12.84 10.75 -2.40
N LEU A 105 -14.00 10.70 -3.08
CA LEU A 105 -14.83 11.89 -3.33
C LEU A 105 -15.36 12.52 -2.04
N VAL A 106 -15.84 11.71 -1.10
CA VAL A 106 -16.36 12.18 0.18
C VAL A 106 -15.27 12.86 0.99
N VAL A 107 -14.08 12.23 1.08
CA VAL A 107 -12.93 12.82 1.76
C VAL A 107 -12.50 14.15 1.12
N LEU A 108 -12.39 14.22 -0.21
CA LEU A 108 -12.02 15.45 -0.93
C LEU A 108 -13.05 16.58 -0.73
N LYS A 109 -14.36 16.25 -0.68
CA LYS A 109 -15.42 17.22 -0.37
C LYS A 109 -15.28 17.74 1.06
N ALA A 110 -15.01 16.89 2.04
CA ALA A 110 -14.77 17.30 3.41
C ALA A 110 -13.51 18.16 3.52
N MET A 111 -12.40 17.79 2.87
CA MET A 111 -11.19 18.60 2.79
C MET A 111 -11.48 20.03 2.27
N LYS A 112 -12.20 20.15 1.17
CA LYS A 112 -12.60 21.45 0.60
C LYS A 112 -13.43 22.27 1.59
N LYS A 113 -14.43 21.64 2.23
CA LYS A 113 -15.33 22.31 3.19
C LYS A 113 -14.59 22.83 4.44
N TYR A 114 -13.62 22.08 4.94
CA TYR A 114 -12.89 22.39 6.16
C TYR A 114 -11.50 23.00 5.93
N GLY A 115 -11.13 23.32 4.69
CA GLY A 115 -9.91 24.04 4.35
C GLY A 115 -8.62 23.20 4.43
N CYS A 116 -8.72 21.87 4.42
CA CYS A 116 -7.57 20.97 4.32
C CYS A 116 -7.04 20.97 2.87
N ARG A 117 -5.72 21.14 2.67
CA ARG A 117 -5.16 21.41 1.34
C ARG A 117 -4.15 20.39 0.83
N ASN A 118 -3.73 19.44 1.65
CA ASN A 118 -2.70 18.47 1.30
C ASN A 118 -3.29 17.07 1.24
N PHE A 119 -3.20 16.42 0.09
CA PHE A 119 -3.75 15.09 -0.15
C PHE A 119 -2.69 14.15 -0.72
N VAL A 120 -2.40 13.08 -0.02
CA VAL A 120 -1.54 11.98 -0.51
C VAL A 120 -2.43 10.81 -0.87
N PHE A 121 -2.37 10.40 -2.14
CA PHE A 121 -3.19 9.31 -2.66
C PHE A 121 -2.37 8.02 -2.84
N SER A 122 -2.87 6.95 -2.24
CA SER A 122 -2.40 5.59 -2.43
C SER A 122 -2.85 5.08 -3.80
N SER A 123 -2.03 5.30 -4.82
CA SER A 123 -2.20 4.68 -6.13
C SER A 123 -1.41 3.37 -6.22
N SER A 124 -1.31 2.77 -7.39
CA SER A 124 -0.74 1.45 -7.59
C SER A 124 -0.05 1.35 -8.94
N ALA A 125 0.99 0.52 -9.04
CA ALA A 125 1.61 0.15 -10.32
C ALA A 125 0.62 -0.54 -11.29
N THR A 126 -0.53 -1.02 -10.81
CA THR A 126 -1.58 -1.58 -11.66
C THR A 126 -2.16 -0.59 -12.67
N VAL A 127 -1.95 0.73 -12.46
CA VAL A 127 -2.35 1.77 -13.42
C VAL A 127 -1.51 1.77 -14.70
N TYR A 128 -0.38 1.06 -14.72
CA TYR A 128 0.47 0.89 -15.92
C TYR A 128 0.06 -0.32 -16.77
N GLY A 129 -0.84 -1.17 -16.27
CA GLY A 129 -1.30 -2.36 -16.98
C GLY A 129 -0.15 -3.28 -17.40
N ASP A 130 -0.17 -3.71 -18.66
CA ASP A 130 0.91 -4.49 -19.28
C ASP A 130 1.96 -3.56 -19.89
N ALA A 131 2.78 -2.94 -19.02
CA ALA A 131 3.85 -2.05 -19.43
C ALA A 131 4.86 -2.77 -20.34
N LYS A 132 5.11 -2.23 -21.53
CA LYS A 132 6.00 -2.84 -22.54
C LYS A 132 7.48 -2.52 -22.29
N VAL A 133 7.76 -1.51 -21.48
CA VAL A 133 9.11 -1.04 -21.18
C VAL A 133 9.31 -1.05 -19.66
N VAL A 134 10.40 -1.64 -19.24
CA VAL A 134 10.87 -1.63 -17.84
C VAL A 134 12.32 -1.14 -17.80
N PRO A 135 12.76 -0.40 -16.77
CA PRO A 135 11.99 0.02 -15.59
C PRO A 135 10.88 1.02 -15.94
N ILE A 136 9.76 0.96 -15.19
CA ILE A 136 8.57 1.78 -15.42
C ILE A 136 8.78 3.17 -14.80
N THR A 137 8.62 4.22 -15.61
CA THR A 137 8.67 5.62 -15.17
C THR A 137 7.26 6.19 -14.97
N GLU A 138 7.14 7.35 -14.31
CA GLU A 138 5.86 8.04 -14.13
C GLU A 138 5.22 8.52 -15.44
N ASP A 139 6.03 8.69 -16.49
CA ASP A 139 5.60 9.09 -17.84
C ASP A 139 5.18 7.90 -18.72
N SER A 140 5.32 6.67 -18.22
CA SER A 140 4.88 5.47 -18.94
C SER A 140 3.37 5.52 -19.22
N PRO A 141 2.90 5.00 -20.36
CA PRO A 141 1.48 4.96 -20.69
C PRO A 141 0.64 4.31 -19.61
N LEU A 142 -0.53 4.89 -19.34
CA LEU A 142 -1.46 4.38 -18.35
C LEU A 142 -2.53 3.52 -19.02
N SER A 143 -2.74 2.33 -18.47
CA SER A 143 -3.79 1.41 -18.85
C SER A 143 -4.11 0.50 -17.67
N THR A 144 -5.20 -0.24 -17.73
CA THR A 144 -5.57 -1.14 -16.63
C THR A 144 -6.07 -2.47 -17.17
N THR A 145 -5.82 -3.55 -16.43
CA THR A 145 -6.24 -4.91 -16.80
C THR A 145 -7.32 -5.47 -15.89
N ASN A 146 -7.73 -4.73 -14.85
CA ASN A 146 -8.72 -5.16 -13.87
C ASN A 146 -9.43 -3.97 -13.21
N PRO A 147 -10.63 -4.17 -12.63
CA PRO A 147 -11.42 -3.11 -12.00
C PRO A 147 -10.72 -2.40 -10.85
N TYR A 148 -9.93 -3.10 -10.02
CA TYR A 148 -9.15 -2.45 -8.97
C TYR A 148 -8.18 -1.40 -9.56
N GLY A 149 -7.37 -1.78 -10.55
CA GLY A 149 -6.49 -0.84 -11.25
C GLY A 149 -7.27 0.32 -11.87
N SER A 150 -8.43 0.02 -12.46
CA SER A 150 -9.29 1.04 -13.05
C SER A 150 -9.80 2.05 -12.01
N THR A 151 -10.19 1.62 -10.80
CA THR A 151 -10.57 2.55 -9.72
C THR A 151 -9.42 3.48 -9.35
N LYS A 152 -8.19 2.96 -9.27
CA LYS A 152 -7.01 3.77 -8.97
C LYS A 152 -6.74 4.80 -10.07
N LEU A 153 -6.78 4.40 -11.34
CA LEU A 153 -6.57 5.30 -12.47
C LEU A 153 -7.66 6.37 -12.56
N MET A 154 -8.94 6.01 -12.38
CA MET A 154 -10.04 6.98 -12.36
C MET A 154 -9.88 8.02 -11.25
N ILE A 155 -9.43 7.61 -10.06
CA ILE A 155 -9.15 8.57 -8.98
C ILE A 155 -7.97 9.47 -9.35
N GLU A 156 -6.91 8.96 -9.98
CA GLU A 156 -5.82 9.81 -10.47
C GLU A 156 -6.32 10.86 -11.48
N ASP A 157 -7.21 10.48 -12.41
CA ASP A 157 -7.79 11.41 -13.39
C ASP A 157 -8.65 12.47 -12.71
N MET A 158 -9.52 12.07 -11.77
CA MET A 158 -10.28 13.00 -10.93
C MET A 158 -9.36 13.98 -10.18
N LEU A 159 -8.28 13.49 -9.59
CA LEU A 159 -7.31 14.32 -8.85
C LEU A 159 -6.62 15.33 -9.79
N ARG A 160 -6.27 14.94 -11.03
CA ARG A 160 -5.70 15.84 -12.04
C ARG A 160 -6.67 16.97 -12.40
N ASP A 161 -7.96 16.66 -12.59
CA ASP A 161 -8.97 17.66 -12.93
C ASP A 161 -9.27 18.58 -11.73
N ILE A 162 -9.38 18.05 -10.52
CA ILE A 162 -9.54 18.83 -9.30
C ILE A 162 -8.35 19.77 -9.08
N ALA A 163 -7.11 19.30 -9.28
CA ALA A 163 -5.90 20.13 -9.15
C ALA A 163 -5.84 21.28 -10.16
N LYS A 164 -6.40 21.09 -11.36
CA LYS A 164 -6.52 22.19 -12.35
C LYS A 164 -7.49 23.28 -11.87
N ALA A 165 -8.61 22.87 -11.25
CA ALA A 165 -9.65 23.77 -10.78
C ALA A 165 -9.31 24.43 -9.42
N GLU A 166 -8.70 23.69 -8.50
CA GLU A 166 -8.43 24.11 -7.13
C GLU A 166 -6.91 24.33 -6.91
N LYS A 167 -6.43 25.51 -7.34
CA LYS A 167 -4.98 25.85 -7.34
C LYS A 167 -4.31 25.84 -5.96
N GLN A 168 -5.09 25.84 -4.88
CA GLN A 168 -4.58 25.78 -3.51
C GLN A 168 -4.41 24.36 -2.98
N LEU A 169 -4.91 23.35 -3.71
CA LEU A 169 -4.81 21.95 -3.33
C LEU A 169 -3.48 21.37 -3.80
N ASN A 170 -2.75 20.77 -2.88
CA ASN A 170 -1.52 20.05 -3.15
C ASN A 170 -1.80 18.55 -3.10
N ILE A 171 -1.41 17.83 -4.12
CA ILE A 171 -1.70 16.41 -4.28
C ILE A 171 -0.41 15.65 -4.60
N ALA A 172 -0.13 14.58 -3.86
CA ALA A 172 0.88 13.59 -4.19
C ALA A 172 0.20 12.26 -4.56
N ILE A 173 0.37 11.83 -5.80
CA ILE A 173 -0.04 10.51 -6.26
C ILE A 173 1.16 9.58 -6.10
N LEU A 174 1.03 8.54 -5.26
CA LEU A 174 2.09 7.59 -5.01
C LEU A 174 1.70 6.23 -5.61
N ARG A 175 2.42 5.80 -6.65
CA ARG A 175 2.21 4.52 -7.34
C ARG A 175 3.12 3.48 -6.74
N TYR A 176 2.56 2.61 -5.90
CA TYR A 176 3.33 1.53 -5.24
C TYR A 176 3.49 0.34 -6.13
N PHE A 177 4.63 -0.33 -5.96
CA PHE A 177 4.84 -1.67 -6.48
C PHE A 177 4.36 -2.71 -5.44
N ASN A 178 5.12 -3.71 -5.06
CA ASN A 178 4.63 -4.79 -4.19
C ASN A 178 5.13 -4.61 -2.75
N PRO A 179 4.36 -4.00 -1.83
CA PRO A 179 4.79 -3.87 -0.45
C PRO A 179 4.83 -5.22 0.25
N VAL A 180 5.93 -5.47 0.94
CA VAL A 180 6.20 -6.68 1.74
C VAL A 180 6.98 -6.31 3.01
N GLY A 181 7.22 -7.26 3.88
CA GLY A 181 7.90 -6.99 5.14
C GLY A 181 6.93 -6.69 6.28
N ALA A 182 7.48 -6.32 7.42
CA ALA A 182 6.74 -5.92 8.61
C ALA A 182 7.59 -4.93 9.42
N HIS A 183 7.04 -4.36 10.49
CA HIS A 183 7.84 -3.56 11.40
C HIS A 183 8.85 -4.44 12.14
N LYS A 184 10.07 -3.94 12.31
CA LYS A 184 11.19 -4.66 12.97
C LYS A 184 10.88 -5.17 14.38
N SER A 185 9.87 -4.62 15.06
CA SER A 185 9.42 -5.12 16.36
C SER A 185 8.73 -6.49 16.27
N GLY A 186 8.20 -6.86 15.11
CA GLY A 186 7.40 -8.08 14.92
C GLY A 186 6.02 -8.02 15.56
N ILE A 187 5.47 -6.83 15.89
CA ILE A 187 4.15 -6.68 16.49
C ILE A 187 3.10 -6.02 15.59
N ILE A 188 3.51 -5.46 14.46
CA ILE A 188 2.63 -5.10 13.34
C ILE A 188 3.14 -5.68 12.02
N GLY A 189 2.23 -6.14 11.17
CA GLY A 189 2.51 -6.74 9.87
C GLY A 189 1.27 -6.93 9.02
N GLU A 190 1.36 -7.68 7.93
CA GLU A 190 0.22 -7.98 7.06
C GLU A 190 -0.58 -9.17 7.60
N ASP A 191 -1.86 -8.94 7.93
CA ASP A 191 -2.80 -9.96 8.41
C ASP A 191 -4.10 -9.91 7.59
N PRO A 192 -4.10 -10.42 6.35
CA PRO A 192 -5.27 -10.40 5.50
C PRO A 192 -6.36 -11.36 6.01
N ASN A 193 -7.63 -10.98 5.87
CA ASN A 193 -8.73 -11.87 6.15
C ASN A 193 -8.77 -13.03 5.13
N GLY A 194 -8.92 -14.27 5.62
CA GLY A 194 -9.02 -15.48 4.80
C GLY A 194 -7.70 -15.91 4.15
N ILE A 195 -7.79 -16.55 2.96
CA ILE A 195 -6.61 -17.03 2.22
C ILE A 195 -5.93 -15.83 1.54
N PRO A 196 -4.62 -15.60 1.79
CA PRO A 196 -3.92 -14.48 1.20
C PRO A 196 -3.85 -14.55 -0.34
N ASN A 197 -4.06 -13.41 -0.99
CA ASN A 197 -3.87 -13.27 -2.43
C ASN A 197 -2.43 -12.81 -2.80
N ASN A 198 -1.71 -12.19 -1.86
CA ASN A 198 -0.34 -11.73 -2.06
C ASN A 198 0.67 -12.81 -1.72
N LEU A 199 1.83 -12.77 -2.41
CA LEU A 199 2.88 -13.79 -2.30
C LEU A 199 3.43 -13.92 -0.88
N MET A 200 3.87 -12.83 -0.25
CA MET A 200 4.54 -12.87 1.04
C MET A 200 3.64 -13.44 2.16
N PRO A 201 2.41 -12.95 2.39
CA PRO A 201 1.56 -13.52 3.43
C PRO A 201 1.14 -14.96 3.13
N TYR A 202 1.10 -15.39 1.85
CA TYR A 202 0.89 -16.79 1.51
C TYR A 202 2.09 -17.66 1.92
N ILE A 203 3.32 -17.20 1.59
CA ILE A 203 4.57 -17.88 1.97
C ILE A 203 4.66 -18.01 3.50
N THR A 204 4.35 -16.96 4.26
CA THR A 204 4.42 -17.00 5.72
C THR A 204 3.45 -18.02 6.32
N LYS A 205 2.24 -18.16 5.75
CA LYS A 205 1.27 -19.19 6.17
C LYS A 205 1.70 -20.62 5.81
N VAL A 206 2.44 -20.79 4.71
CA VAL A 206 3.08 -22.08 4.40
C VAL A 206 4.19 -22.38 5.43
N ALA A 207 5.02 -21.40 5.75
CA ALA A 207 6.13 -21.56 6.68
C ALA A 207 5.71 -21.94 8.11
N ILE A 208 4.55 -21.46 8.57
CA ILE A 208 3.99 -21.88 9.89
C ILE A 208 3.14 -23.15 9.82
N GLY A 209 2.94 -23.73 8.62
CA GLY A 209 2.19 -24.98 8.43
C GLY A 209 0.66 -24.81 8.36
N GLU A 210 0.14 -23.57 8.26
CA GLU A 210 -1.28 -23.32 8.08
C GLU A 210 -1.75 -23.67 6.65
N LEU A 211 -0.88 -23.43 5.65
CA LEU A 211 -1.07 -23.84 4.26
C LEU A 211 -0.06 -24.92 3.89
N LYS A 212 -0.49 -25.87 3.07
CA LYS A 212 0.32 -27.03 2.70
C LYS A 212 1.52 -26.68 1.84
N GLN A 213 1.31 -25.86 0.81
CA GLN A 213 2.32 -25.49 -0.19
C GLN A 213 1.93 -24.21 -0.93
N LEU A 214 2.91 -23.54 -1.52
CA LEU A 214 2.72 -22.39 -2.39
C LEU A 214 2.33 -22.85 -3.81
N ARG A 215 1.46 -22.11 -4.50
CA ARG A 215 1.22 -22.27 -5.94
C ARG A 215 1.96 -21.17 -6.69
N VAL A 216 2.95 -21.55 -7.51
CA VAL A 216 3.72 -20.66 -8.39
C VAL A 216 3.05 -20.65 -9.76
N PHE A 217 2.48 -19.51 -10.16
CA PHE A 217 1.68 -19.37 -11.37
C PHE A 217 2.53 -19.05 -12.60
N GLY A 218 2.80 -20.08 -13.41
CA GLY A 218 3.64 -20.03 -14.60
C GLY A 218 5.13 -20.22 -14.28
N ASN A 219 5.82 -20.96 -15.17
CA ASN A 219 7.26 -21.16 -15.16
C ASN A 219 7.86 -21.01 -16.57
N ASP A 220 7.12 -20.37 -17.44
CA ASP A 220 7.43 -20.21 -18.88
C ASP A 220 7.46 -18.73 -19.31
N TYR A 221 7.57 -17.78 -18.35
CA TYR A 221 7.79 -16.38 -18.65
C TYR A 221 9.22 -16.15 -19.19
N PRO A 222 9.45 -15.12 -20.03
CA PRO A 222 10.78 -14.76 -20.51
C PRO A 222 11.59 -14.04 -19.40
N THR A 223 11.79 -14.71 -18.28
CA THR A 223 12.54 -14.27 -17.09
C THR A 223 13.63 -15.29 -16.79
N HIS A 224 14.57 -14.97 -15.89
CA HIS A 224 15.74 -15.81 -15.63
C HIS A 224 15.42 -17.23 -15.12
N ASP A 225 14.29 -17.41 -14.43
CA ASP A 225 13.85 -18.69 -13.87
C ASP A 225 12.46 -19.13 -14.38
N GLY A 226 11.90 -18.36 -15.31
CA GLY A 226 10.59 -18.61 -15.91
C GLY A 226 9.41 -18.13 -15.07
N THR A 227 9.63 -17.62 -13.85
CA THR A 227 8.54 -17.10 -12.99
C THR A 227 8.40 -15.59 -13.09
N GLY A 228 7.25 -15.05 -12.68
CA GLY A 228 6.97 -13.61 -12.77
C GLY A 228 7.91 -12.77 -11.89
N VAL A 229 8.40 -11.64 -12.42
CA VAL A 229 9.30 -10.71 -11.74
C VAL A 229 8.55 -9.47 -11.28
N ARG A 230 8.72 -9.10 -10.01
CA ARG A 230 8.08 -7.92 -9.39
C ARG A 230 9.10 -7.11 -8.59
N ASP A 231 8.83 -5.81 -8.46
CA ASP A 231 9.53 -4.93 -7.53
C ASP A 231 8.88 -5.05 -6.16
N TYR A 232 9.58 -5.68 -5.23
CA TYR A 232 9.15 -5.76 -3.84
C TYR A 232 9.78 -4.62 -3.05
N ILE A 233 8.95 -3.87 -2.33
CA ILE A 233 9.38 -2.76 -1.49
C ILE A 233 9.04 -3.06 -0.03
N HIS A 234 9.99 -2.79 0.87
CA HIS A 234 9.71 -2.93 2.29
C HIS A 234 8.64 -1.93 2.75
N VAL A 235 7.64 -2.41 3.49
CA VAL A 235 6.50 -1.58 3.93
C VAL A 235 6.92 -0.36 4.75
N VAL A 236 8.01 -0.44 5.52
CA VAL A 236 8.55 0.70 6.27
C VAL A 236 9.19 1.73 5.32
N ASP A 237 9.90 1.31 4.27
CA ASP A 237 10.42 2.24 3.26
C ASP A 237 9.28 2.95 2.53
N LEU A 238 8.23 2.20 2.22
CA LEU A 238 7.01 2.77 1.64
C LEU A 238 6.36 3.78 2.60
N ALA A 239 6.25 3.45 3.89
CA ALA A 239 5.71 4.35 4.92
C ALA A 239 6.53 5.65 5.03
N VAL A 240 7.85 5.55 5.04
CA VAL A 240 8.75 6.73 5.00
C VAL A 240 8.53 7.54 3.72
N GLY A 241 8.27 6.90 2.58
CA GLY A 241 7.91 7.57 1.32
C GLY A 241 6.67 8.47 1.45
N HIS A 242 5.68 8.07 2.26
CA HIS A 242 4.49 8.90 2.55
C HIS A 242 4.83 10.13 3.42
N VAL A 243 5.70 9.96 4.40
CA VAL A 243 6.20 11.09 5.20
C VAL A 243 6.91 12.10 4.31
N LYS A 244 7.78 11.63 3.42
CA LYS A 244 8.49 12.48 2.44
C LYS A 244 7.54 13.16 1.45
N ALA A 245 6.48 12.49 1.04
CA ALA A 245 5.44 13.11 0.22
C ALA A 245 4.72 14.25 0.95
N LEU A 246 4.40 14.10 2.24
CA LEU A 246 3.84 15.20 3.04
C LEU A 246 4.80 16.37 3.16
N GLU A 247 6.09 16.12 3.40
CA GLU A 247 7.13 17.17 3.41
C GLU A 247 7.16 17.92 2.07
N LYS A 248 7.05 17.19 0.95
CA LYS A 248 6.97 17.78 -0.38
C LYS A 248 5.73 18.65 -0.54
N LEU A 249 4.56 18.20 -0.09
CA LEU A 249 3.32 18.98 -0.20
C LEU A 249 3.39 20.30 0.58
N ALA A 250 4.17 20.37 1.65
CA ALA A 250 4.40 21.62 2.39
C ALA A 250 5.11 22.71 1.55
N THR A 251 5.74 22.36 0.44
CA THR A 251 6.34 23.31 -0.53
C THR A 251 5.35 23.86 -1.56
N ASN A 252 4.06 23.50 -1.46
CA ASN A 252 2.99 23.87 -2.39
C ASN A 252 3.29 23.52 -3.86
N PRO A 253 3.58 22.27 -4.20
CA PRO A 253 3.99 21.88 -5.55
C PRO A 253 2.83 21.73 -6.52
N GLY A 254 1.58 21.86 -6.07
CA GLY A 254 0.40 21.47 -6.81
C GLY A 254 0.25 19.94 -6.89
N LEU A 255 0.09 19.37 -8.09
CA LEU A 255 0.00 17.92 -8.27
C LEU A 255 1.34 17.35 -8.69
N VAL A 256 1.82 16.35 -7.94
CA VAL A 256 3.03 15.56 -8.20
C VAL A 256 2.72 14.07 -8.19
N THR A 257 3.47 13.30 -8.98
CA THR A 257 3.32 11.83 -9.05
C THR A 257 4.67 11.18 -8.88
N TYR A 258 4.75 10.10 -8.07
CA TYR A 258 5.98 9.37 -7.82
C TYR A 258 5.74 7.85 -7.82
N ASN A 259 6.67 7.13 -8.44
CA ASN A 259 6.79 5.69 -8.27
C ASN A 259 7.54 5.38 -6.97
N LEU A 260 6.94 4.59 -6.11
CA LEU A 260 7.59 4.07 -4.90
C LEU A 260 7.89 2.58 -5.08
N GLY A 261 9.11 2.29 -5.47
CA GLY A 261 9.69 0.98 -5.66
C GLY A 261 11.17 0.99 -5.37
N THR A 262 11.82 -0.15 -5.45
CA THR A 262 13.27 -0.29 -5.22
C THR A 262 14.09 -0.10 -6.51
N GLY A 263 13.45 -0.30 -7.67
CA GLY A 263 14.12 -0.40 -8.97
C GLY A 263 14.74 -1.78 -9.22
N ASN A 264 14.53 -2.73 -8.33
CA ASN A 264 15.01 -4.11 -8.46
C ASN A 264 13.83 -5.07 -8.65
N GLY A 265 13.94 -5.95 -9.62
CA GLY A 265 12.98 -7.01 -9.85
C GLY A 265 13.44 -8.33 -9.21
N TYR A 266 12.57 -8.97 -8.45
CA TYR A 266 12.77 -10.32 -7.93
C TYR A 266 11.71 -11.26 -8.49
N SER A 267 12.12 -12.46 -8.89
CA SER A 267 11.19 -13.50 -9.31
C SER A 267 10.45 -14.12 -8.12
N VAL A 268 9.39 -14.87 -8.40
CA VAL A 268 8.69 -15.61 -7.33
C VAL A 268 9.64 -16.59 -6.63
N LEU A 269 10.50 -17.29 -7.39
CA LEU A 269 11.45 -18.26 -6.83
C LEU A 269 12.60 -17.57 -6.08
N ASP A 270 13.04 -16.37 -6.48
CA ASP A 270 13.98 -15.56 -5.69
C ASP A 270 13.40 -15.25 -4.30
N VAL A 271 12.13 -14.86 -4.24
CA VAL A 271 11.46 -14.57 -2.96
C VAL A 271 11.31 -15.83 -2.11
N VAL A 272 10.92 -16.96 -2.70
CA VAL A 272 10.83 -18.26 -2.01
C VAL A 272 12.17 -18.64 -1.40
N LYS A 273 13.25 -18.53 -2.17
CA LYS A 273 14.61 -18.83 -1.71
C LYS A 273 15.02 -17.90 -0.57
N ALA A 274 14.88 -16.58 -0.75
CA ALA A 274 15.23 -15.60 0.28
C ALA A 274 14.44 -15.81 1.57
N PHE A 275 13.15 -16.16 1.46
CA PHE A 275 12.32 -16.43 2.63
C PHE A 275 12.72 -17.75 3.33
N SER A 276 13.05 -18.79 2.57
CA SER A 276 13.55 -20.05 3.15
C SER A 276 14.84 -19.84 3.93
N GLU A 277 15.75 -19.03 3.40
CA GLU A 277 17.00 -18.65 4.09
C GLU A 277 16.73 -17.85 5.37
N ALA A 278 15.83 -16.85 5.30
CA ALA A 278 15.50 -15.99 6.44
C ALA A 278 14.76 -16.71 7.56
N SER A 279 13.86 -17.63 7.22
CA SER A 279 13.03 -18.36 8.18
C SER A 279 13.67 -19.65 8.69
N GLY A 280 14.66 -20.19 7.99
CA GLY A 280 15.18 -21.55 8.22
C GLY A 280 14.15 -22.65 7.94
N ARG A 281 13.09 -22.33 7.17
CA ARG A 281 12.01 -23.24 6.82
C ARG A 281 12.02 -23.53 5.33
N GLU A 282 11.83 -24.78 4.95
CA GLU A 282 11.54 -25.14 3.57
C GLU A 282 10.14 -24.62 3.19
N ILE A 283 10.02 -24.01 2.03
CA ILE A 283 8.74 -23.55 1.47
C ILE A 283 8.37 -24.43 0.28
N PRO A 284 7.60 -25.50 0.50
CA PRO A 284 7.15 -26.36 -0.56
C PRO A 284 6.26 -25.60 -1.55
N TYR A 285 6.44 -25.85 -2.84
CA TYR A 285 5.64 -25.24 -3.89
C TYR A 285 5.33 -26.20 -5.04
N GLU A 286 4.27 -25.89 -5.77
CA GLU A 286 3.93 -26.52 -7.04
C GLU A 286 3.79 -25.48 -8.14
N ILE A 287 4.14 -25.85 -9.36
CA ILE A 287 3.91 -25.00 -10.54
C ILE A 287 2.45 -25.17 -10.97
N ALA A 288 1.79 -24.05 -11.13
CA ALA A 288 0.41 -23.98 -11.64
C ALA A 288 0.36 -23.18 -12.96
N PRO A 289 -0.68 -23.33 -13.79
CA PRO A 289 -0.87 -22.52 -14.98
C PRO A 289 -0.85 -21.01 -14.66
N ARG A 290 -0.42 -20.18 -15.63
CA ARG A 290 -0.46 -18.72 -15.50
C ARG A 290 -1.86 -18.24 -15.13
N ARG A 291 -1.95 -17.21 -14.29
CA ARG A 291 -3.21 -16.53 -14.06
C ARG A 291 -3.50 -15.55 -15.19
N ALA A 292 -4.77 -15.38 -15.53
CA ALA A 292 -5.18 -14.37 -16.50
C ALA A 292 -4.77 -12.97 -16.04
N GLY A 293 -4.16 -12.20 -16.93
CA GLY A 293 -3.72 -10.84 -16.63
C GLY A 293 -2.36 -10.70 -15.92
N ASP A 294 -1.68 -11.82 -15.57
CA ASP A 294 -0.31 -11.74 -15.04
C ASP A 294 0.69 -11.39 -16.16
N ILE A 295 1.57 -10.44 -15.87
CA ILE A 295 2.66 -9.97 -16.75
C ILE A 295 3.99 -10.54 -16.31
N ALA A 296 4.93 -10.69 -17.28
CA ALA A 296 6.24 -11.29 -17.01
C ALA A 296 7.06 -10.47 -16.00
N THR A 297 7.16 -9.15 -16.21
CA THR A 297 8.08 -8.28 -15.44
C THR A 297 7.44 -6.94 -15.14
N CYS A 298 7.54 -6.49 -13.89
CA CYS A 298 7.05 -5.19 -13.44
C CYS A 298 7.94 -4.65 -12.31
N TYR A 299 8.76 -3.62 -12.62
CA TYR A 299 9.55 -2.91 -11.61
C TYR A 299 9.73 -1.43 -11.95
N ALA A 300 9.93 -0.60 -10.92
CA ALA A 300 9.98 0.85 -10.98
C ALA A 300 11.29 1.40 -11.53
N ASP A 301 11.23 2.61 -12.11
CA ASP A 301 12.35 3.57 -12.03
C ASP A 301 12.06 4.54 -10.86
N PRO A 302 12.78 4.45 -9.73
CA PRO A 302 12.53 5.30 -8.56
C PRO A 302 13.27 6.64 -8.62
N LYS A 303 13.98 6.97 -9.69
CA LYS A 303 14.89 8.14 -9.78
C LYS A 303 14.19 9.45 -9.48
N LYS A 304 12.94 9.62 -9.90
CA LYS A 304 12.18 10.85 -9.64
C LYS A 304 11.91 11.03 -8.15
N ALA A 305 11.42 9.98 -7.47
CA ALA A 305 11.21 10.00 -6.02
C ALA A 305 12.54 10.23 -5.28
N ASN A 306 13.63 9.55 -5.67
CA ASN A 306 14.95 9.75 -5.08
C ASN A 306 15.41 11.22 -5.16
N LYS A 307 15.24 11.85 -6.32
CA LYS A 307 15.69 13.23 -6.57
C LYS A 307 14.81 14.27 -5.89
N GLU A 308 13.50 14.13 -6.00
CA GLU A 308 12.56 15.19 -5.62
C GLU A 308 12.03 15.09 -4.20
N LEU A 309 12.01 13.88 -3.61
CA LEU A 309 11.62 13.64 -2.23
C LEU A 309 12.83 13.45 -1.30
N GLY A 310 14.05 13.27 -1.85
CA GLY A 310 15.21 12.82 -1.06
C GLY A 310 14.98 11.46 -0.40
N TRP A 311 14.11 10.63 -1.01
CA TRP A 311 13.72 9.31 -0.51
C TRP A 311 14.34 8.20 -1.35
N LYS A 312 14.74 7.13 -0.70
CA LYS A 312 15.21 5.90 -1.34
C LYS A 312 14.76 4.70 -0.51
N ALA A 313 14.36 3.62 -1.19
CA ALA A 313 14.18 2.34 -0.52
C ALA A 313 15.54 1.78 -0.07
N GLU A 314 15.69 1.49 1.20
CA GLU A 314 16.96 1.09 1.82
C GLU A 314 17.02 -0.40 2.14
N ARG A 315 15.86 -1.03 2.43
CA ARG A 315 15.74 -2.41 2.87
C ARG A 315 15.64 -3.35 1.67
N GLY A 316 16.53 -4.36 1.65
CA GLY A 316 16.56 -5.38 0.60
C GLY A 316 15.65 -6.58 0.88
N ILE A 317 15.60 -7.53 -0.08
CA ILE A 317 14.74 -8.72 0.00
C ILE A 317 15.01 -9.58 1.25
N LYS A 318 16.25 -9.65 1.71
CA LYS A 318 16.61 -10.36 2.94
C LYS A 318 15.87 -9.78 4.14
N GLU A 319 15.97 -8.47 4.38
CA GLU A 319 15.31 -7.80 5.49
C GLU A 319 13.78 -7.86 5.38
N MET A 320 13.24 -7.75 4.15
CA MET A 320 11.82 -7.94 3.87
C MET A 320 11.33 -9.32 4.34
N CYS A 321 12.11 -10.38 4.06
CA CYS A 321 11.77 -11.74 4.47
C CYS A 321 11.95 -11.95 5.98
N GLU A 322 13.04 -11.45 6.57
CA GLU A 322 13.32 -11.55 8.00
C GLU A 322 12.23 -10.88 8.84
N ASP A 323 11.80 -9.68 8.46
CA ASP A 323 10.78 -8.94 9.18
C ASP A 323 9.39 -9.56 8.99
N SER A 324 9.06 -10.05 7.78
CA SER A 324 7.83 -10.81 7.55
C SER A 324 7.78 -12.09 8.39
N TRP A 325 8.91 -12.81 8.48
CA TRP A 325 8.99 -14.01 9.29
C TRP A 325 8.89 -13.69 10.79
N ARG A 326 9.56 -12.66 11.27
CA ARG A 326 9.48 -12.21 12.67
C ARG A 326 8.04 -11.87 13.05
N TRP A 327 7.33 -11.13 12.20
CA TRP A 327 5.90 -10.86 12.40
C TRP A 327 5.09 -12.16 12.49
N GLN A 328 5.17 -13.02 11.48
CA GLN A 328 4.35 -14.23 11.41
C GLN A 328 4.66 -15.22 12.52
N SER A 329 5.94 -15.40 12.88
CA SER A 329 6.34 -16.33 13.95
C SER A 329 5.91 -15.85 15.34
N ASN A 330 5.93 -14.52 15.58
CA ASN A 330 5.45 -13.93 16.82
C ASN A 330 3.91 -13.90 16.91
N ASN A 331 3.24 -13.86 15.77
CA ASN A 331 1.79 -13.76 15.66
C ASN A 331 1.23 -14.86 14.73
N PRO A 332 1.31 -16.14 15.12
CA PRO A 332 0.93 -17.24 14.24
C PRO A 332 -0.57 -17.23 13.88
N LYS A 333 -1.41 -16.56 14.68
CA LYS A 333 -2.84 -16.37 14.43
C LYS A 333 -3.20 -14.94 14.00
N GLY A 334 -2.22 -14.18 13.53
CA GLY A 334 -2.40 -12.76 13.20
C GLY A 334 -2.64 -11.90 14.44
N TYR A 335 -3.51 -10.90 14.30
CA TYR A 335 -3.92 -10.00 15.39
C TYR A 335 -5.01 -10.60 16.32
N ASN A 336 -5.06 -11.90 16.50
CA ASN A 336 -6.03 -12.59 17.36
C ASN A 336 -5.46 -12.92 18.74
#